data_e3fde2a58601633dbdbcb84f43e71986
#
_entry.id   e3fde2a58601633dbdbcb84f43e71986
#
_cell.length_a   1.000
_cell.length_b   1.000
_cell.length_c   1.000
_cell.angle_alpha   90.00
_cell.angle_beta   90.00
_cell.angle_gamma   90.00
#
_symmetry.space_group_name_H-M   'P 1'
#
loop_
_entity.id
_entity.type
_entity.pdbx_description
1 polymer ?
#
loop_
_entity_poly.entity_id
_entity_poly.type
_entity_poly.pdbx_seq_one_letter_code
_entity_poly.pdbx_strand_id
1 'polypeptide(L)'
;MKYCAELNESNVVLRVICVGDDVADAEAWCTDFFKGGVWKETFMDGTRKLYAGVDYTYDPAKNIFITNQPYPSWALDDNSDWQPPLPGPTEEDTAIDENTWWVIYWSESAYQADNTKGWKGYKSNDMDNPTLYDWNVSEFVLA
;
A
#
# COMPACT_ATOMS: atom_id res chain seq x y z
N MET A 1 20.66 -5.76 13.29
CA MET A 1 20.90 -4.69 12.27
C MET A 1 19.87 -3.59 12.42
N LYS A 2 20.29 -2.36 12.27
CA LYS A 2 19.41 -1.20 12.20
C LYS A 2 19.24 -0.79 10.74
N TYR A 3 18.14 -0.13 10.42
CA TYR A 3 17.84 0.29 9.05
C TYR A 3 17.41 1.74 9.05
N CYS A 4 17.94 2.53 8.11
CA CYS A 4 17.61 3.94 7.98
C CYS A 4 17.15 4.26 6.56
N ALA A 5 16.05 4.98 6.47
CA ALA A 5 15.52 5.51 5.22
C ALA A 5 16.05 6.93 4.99
N GLU A 6 16.57 7.17 3.81
CA GLU A 6 16.88 8.53 3.34
C GLU A 6 15.65 9.15 2.73
N LEU A 7 15.33 10.37 3.17
CA LEU A 7 14.15 11.10 2.71
C LEU A 7 14.56 12.29 1.84
N ASN A 8 13.78 12.55 0.80
CA ASN A 8 13.91 13.79 0.02
C ASN A 8 13.19 14.96 0.72
N GLU A 9 13.16 16.12 0.08
CA GLU A 9 12.52 17.34 0.61
C GLU A 9 11.02 17.20 0.86
N SER A 10 10.37 16.23 0.18
CA SER A 10 8.94 15.93 0.32
C SER A 10 8.68 14.75 1.26
N ASN A 11 9.68 14.31 2.04
CA ASN A 11 9.62 13.15 2.93
C ASN A 11 9.37 11.81 2.21
N VAL A 12 9.74 11.71 0.94
CA VAL A 12 9.66 10.47 0.18
C VAL A 12 10.95 9.68 0.34
N VAL A 13 10.83 8.39 0.57
CA VAL A 13 11.97 7.49 0.77
C VAL A 13 12.73 7.29 -0.55
N LEU A 14 14.00 7.66 -0.54
CA LEU A 14 14.91 7.49 -1.67
C LEU A 14 15.59 6.12 -1.67
N ARG A 15 16.00 5.67 -0.49
CA ARG A 15 16.65 4.37 -0.27
C ARG A 15 16.60 4.00 1.20
N VAL A 16 16.83 2.72 1.48
CA VAL A 16 16.98 2.22 2.85
C VAL A 16 18.35 1.55 2.94
N ILE A 17 19.10 1.88 3.97
CA ILE A 17 20.42 1.28 4.22
C ILE A 17 20.45 0.54 5.55
N CYS A 18 21.39 -0.36 5.65
CA CYS A 18 21.63 -1.18 6.83
C CYS A 18 22.78 -0.59 7.63
N VAL A 19 22.61 -0.48 8.94
CA VAL A 19 23.61 0.04 9.88
C VAL A 19 23.85 -1.01 10.97
N GLY A 20 25.09 -1.11 11.45
CA GLY A 20 25.45 -2.09 12.48
C GLY A 20 24.76 -1.85 13.82
N ASP A 21 24.51 -2.91 14.57
CA ASP A 21 23.88 -2.84 15.89
C ASP A 21 24.72 -2.09 16.94
N ASP A 22 26.02 -2.01 16.73
CA ASP A 22 26.94 -1.28 17.58
C ASP A 22 26.84 0.24 17.46
N VAL A 23 26.12 0.73 16.43
CA VAL A 23 25.87 2.15 16.25
C VAL A 23 24.71 2.59 17.15
N ALA A 24 24.98 3.50 18.08
CA ALA A 24 23.98 3.95 19.06
C ALA A 24 22.87 4.76 18.41
N ASP A 25 23.22 5.73 17.55
CA ASP A 25 22.28 6.61 16.83
C ASP A 25 22.48 6.41 15.33
N ALA A 26 21.61 5.60 14.73
CA ALA A 26 21.71 5.25 13.31
C ALA A 26 21.43 6.44 12.39
N GLU A 27 20.51 7.33 12.77
CA GLU A 27 20.18 8.52 11.96
C GLU A 27 21.36 9.49 11.93
N ALA A 28 21.98 9.76 13.07
CA ALA A 28 23.17 10.61 13.15
C ALA A 28 24.36 9.99 12.40
N TRP A 29 24.54 8.68 12.53
CA TRP A 29 25.60 7.96 11.80
C TRP A 29 25.44 8.11 10.29
N CYS A 30 24.22 7.96 9.77
CA CYS A 30 23.94 8.11 8.34
C CYS A 30 24.24 9.51 7.86
N THR A 31 23.80 10.53 8.60
CA THR A 31 24.05 11.93 8.28
C THR A 31 25.54 12.22 8.20
N ASP A 32 26.32 11.71 9.10
CA ASP A 32 27.78 11.88 9.12
C ASP A 32 28.47 11.11 8.00
N PHE A 33 28.12 9.85 7.82
CA PHE A 33 28.73 8.97 6.82
C PHE A 33 28.48 9.46 5.39
N PHE A 34 27.25 9.86 5.09
CA PHE A 34 26.84 10.33 3.76
C PHE A 34 27.02 11.85 3.56
N LYS A 35 27.55 12.55 4.57
CA LYS A 35 27.81 13.99 4.52
C LYS A 35 26.56 14.83 4.30
N GLY A 36 25.46 14.45 4.93
CA GLY A 36 24.19 15.15 4.87
C GLY A 36 23.02 14.21 4.63
N GLY A 37 21.92 14.81 4.22
CA GLY A 37 20.66 14.09 4.02
C GLY A 37 19.75 14.12 5.24
N VAL A 38 18.52 13.70 5.04
CA VAL A 38 17.55 13.49 6.11
C VAL A 38 17.32 11.99 6.24
N TRP A 39 17.56 11.45 7.42
CA TRP A 39 17.53 10.03 7.68
C TRP A 39 16.56 9.71 8.80
N LYS A 40 15.75 8.67 8.61
CA LYS A 40 14.81 8.16 9.61
C LYS A 40 15.00 6.66 9.78
N GLU A 41 15.22 6.24 11.01
CA GLU A 41 15.29 4.81 11.31
C GLU A 41 13.94 4.15 11.06
N THR A 42 13.97 2.97 10.44
CA THR A 42 12.78 2.18 10.14
C THR A 42 12.89 0.81 10.80
N PHE A 43 11.75 0.21 11.14
CA PHE A 43 11.69 -0.97 12.00
C PHE A 43 10.76 -2.02 11.38
N MET A 44 11.11 -3.29 11.59
CA MET A 44 10.30 -4.43 11.15
C MET A 44 9.25 -4.84 12.17
N ASP A 45 9.26 -4.23 13.36
CA ASP A 45 8.39 -4.58 14.49
C ASP A 45 7.10 -3.76 14.58
N GLY A 46 6.85 -2.90 13.62
CA GLY A 46 5.68 -2.02 13.59
C GLY A 46 5.84 -0.70 14.33
N THR A 47 7.02 -0.39 14.89
CA THR A 47 7.27 0.83 15.67
C THR A 47 6.89 2.12 14.92
N ARG A 48 7.17 2.20 13.63
CA ARG A 48 6.76 3.30 12.76
C ARG A 48 5.76 2.84 11.72
N LYS A 49 4.83 2.00 12.14
CA LYS A 49 3.77 1.36 11.35
C LYS A 49 4.32 0.37 10.33
N LEU A 50 5.07 0.85 9.33
CA LEU A 50 5.60 0.04 8.25
C LEU A 50 7.13 0.12 8.21
N TYR A 51 7.76 -0.97 7.78
CA TYR A 51 9.14 -0.92 7.32
C TYR A 51 9.19 -0.10 6.03
N ALA A 52 10.12 0.87 5.98
CA ALA A 52 10.21 1.80 4.85
C ALA A 52 10.56 1.08 3.55
N GLY A 53 9.87 1.44 2.49
CA GLY A 53 10.20 1.05 1.13
C GLY A 53 10.50 2.28 0.28
N VAL A 54 11.19 2.08 -0.83
CA VAL A 54 11.45 3.16 -1.80
C VAL A 54 10.12 3.74 -2.28
N ASP A 55 10.05 5.05 -2.39
CA ASP A 55 8.87 5.84 -2.75
C ASP A 55 7.77 5.90 -1.67
N TYR A 56 7.92 5.22 -0.53
CA TYR A 56 7.03 5.45 0.62
C TYR A 56 7.21 6.87 1.13
N THR A 57 6.21 7.37 1.84
CA THR A 57 6.25 8.69 2.46
C THR A 57 6.37 8.56 3.97
N TYR A 58 7.22 9.38 4.59
CA TYR A 58 7.28 9.54 6.04
C TYR A 58 6.37 10.69 6.46
N ASP A 59 5.47 10.42 7.41
CA ASP A 59 4.60 11.43 8.03
C ASP A 59 5.22 11.87 9.35
N PRO A 60 5.81 13.08 9.43
CA PRO A 60 6.48 13.53 10.65
C PRO A 60 5.49 13.83 11.80
N ALA A 61 4.25 14.18 11.50
CA ALA A 61 3.25 14.46 12.52
C ALA A 61 2.84 13.20 13.29
N LYS A 62 2.72 12.07 12.59
CA LYS A 62 2.38 10.77 13.16
C LYS A 62 3.59 9.90 13.44
N ASN A 63 4.76 10.26 12.92
CA ASN A 63 6.02 9.50 13.02
C ASN A 63 5.88 8.08 12.47
N ILE A 64 5.32 7.96 11.27
CA ILE A 64 5.06 6.68 10.59
C ILE A 64 5.46 6.74 9.12
N PHE A 65 5.67 5.57 8.53
CA PHE A 65 5.81 5.41 7.09
C PHE A 65 4.48 4.98 6.47
N ILE A 66 4.19 5.51 5.30
CA ILE A 66 2.96 5.27 4.54
C ILE A 66 3.34 4.76 3.16
N THR A 67 2.65 3.74 2.66
CA THR A 67 2.88 3.20 1.31
C THR A 67 2.51 4.21 0.23
N ASN A 68 2.94 3.95 -0.99
CA ASN A 68 2.55 4.74 -2.16
C ASN A 68 1.03 4.71 -2.32
N GLN A 69 0.48 5.81 -2.80
CA GLN A 69 -0.93 5.84 -3.22
C GLN A 69 -1.12 4.81 -4.34
N PRO A 70 -1.98 3.78 -4.13
CA PRO A 70 -2.13 2.71 -5.11
C PRO A 70 -2.85 3.17 -6.39
N TYR A 71 -3.80 4.10 -6.23
CA TYR A 71 -4.59 4.65 -7.33
C TYR A 71 -4.97 6.10 -7.02
N PRO A 72 -5.14 6.96 -8.05
CA PRO A 72 -5.47 8.38 -7.84
C PRO A 72 -6.77 8.63 -7.06
N SER A 73 -7.74 7.72 -7.15
CA SER A 73 -9.02 7.85 -6.45
C SER A 73 -9.01 7.41 -4.99
N TRP A 74 -7.97 6.69 -4.56
CA TRP A 74 -7.89 6.20 -3.18
C TRP A 74 -7.40 7.29 -2.25
N ALA A 75 -7.89 7.29 -1.02
CA ALA A 75 -7.53 8.26 0.01
C ALA A 75 -7.13 7.56 1.31
N LEU A 76 -6.31 8.25 2.12
CA LEU A 76 -5.94 7.76 3.44
C LEU A 76 -7.11 7.94 4.41
N ASP A 77 -7.34 6.90 5.22
CA ASP A 77 -8.25 6.97 6.36
C ASP A 77 -7.54 7.54 7.61
N ASP A 78 -8.24 7.57 8.73
CA ASP A 78 -7.70 8.10 10.01
C ASP A 78 -6.53 7.26 10.55
N ASN A 79 -6.40 6.01 10.11
CA ASN A 79 -5.29 5.12 10.45
C ASN A 79 -4.12 5.21 9.47
N SER A 80 -4.18 6.11 8.50
CA SER A 80 -3.19 6.24 7.43
C SER A 80 -3.09 4.99 6.55
N ASP A 81 -4.21 4.34 6.32
CA ASP A 81 -4.38 3.25 5.37
C ASP A 81 -5.13 3.74 4.15
N TRP A 82 -4.65 3.34 2.96
CA TRP A 82 -5.31 3.71 1.71
C TRP A 82 -6.63 2.98 1.56
N GLN A 83 -7.69 3.74 1.28
CA GLN A 83 -9.04 3.21 1.10
C GLN A 83 -9.59 3.59 -0.27
N PRO A 84 -10.27 2.65 -0.95
CA PRO A 84 -10.94 2.95 -2.20
C PRO A 84 -12.17 3.83 -1.95
N PRO A 85 -12.65 4.58 -2.96
CA PRO A 85 -13.85 5.40 -2.83
C PRO A 85 -15.15 4.60 -2.76
N LEU A 86 -15.12 3.32 -3.18
CA LEU A 86 -16.25 2.42 -3.12
C LEU A 86 -15.93 1.21 -2.24
N PRO A 87 -16.85 0.75 -1.40
CA PRO A 87 -16.63 -0.44 -0.59
C PRO A 87 -16.52 -1.68 -1.49
N GLY A 88 -15.49 -2.49 -1.25
CA GLY A 88 -15.25 -3.73 -1.97
C GLY A 88 -15.96 -4.92 -1.33
N PRO A 89 -15.93 -6.08 -2.01
CA PRO A 89 -16.43 -7.32 -1.44
C PRO A 89 -15.59 -7.74 -0.23
N THR A 90 -16.25 -8.35 0.73
CA THR A 90 -15.60 -8.94 1.90
C THR A 90 -15.01 -10.32 1.55
N GLU A 91 -14.23 -10.89 2.47
CA GLU A 91 -13.71 -12.23 2.30
C GLU A 91 -14.83 -13.26 2.07
N GLU A 92 -15.94 -13.12 2.80
CA GLU A 92 -17.13 -13.98 2.64
C GLU A 92 -17.76 -13.84 1.25
N ASP A 93 -17.81 -12.65 0.72
CA ASP A 93 -18.36 -12.37 -0.61
C ASP A 93 -17.52 -12.98 -1.74
N THR A 94 -16.24 -13.27 -1.48
CA THR A 94 -15.34 -13.83 -2.49
C THR A 94 -15.41 -15.36 -2.59
N ALA A 95 -16.04 -16.04 -1.66
CA ALA A 95 -16.22 -17.50 -1.68
C ALA A 95 -17.34 -17.90 -2.64
N ILE A 96 -17.07 -18.85 -3.52
CA ILE A 96 -18.08 -19.45 -4.43
C ILE A 96 -18.40 -20.87 -3.96
N ASP A 97 -17.39 -21.74 -3.91
CA ASP A 97 -17.49 -23.10 -3.39
C ASP A 97 -16.12 -23.54 -2.84
N GLU A 98 -15.97 -24.82 -2.48
CA GLU A 98 -14.75 -25.37 -1.87
C GLU A 98 -13.49 -25.16 -2.72
N ASN A 99 -13.62 -25.05 -4.04
CA ASN A 99 -12.49 -25.00 -4.97
C ASN A 99 -12.49 -23.77 -5.86
N THR A 100 -13.48 -22.90 -5.72
CA THR A 100 -13.64 -21.73 -6.60
C THR A 100 -13.93 -20.49 -5.76
N TRP A 101 -13.27 -19.41 -6.11
CA TRP A 101 -13.45 -18.11 -5.46
C TRP A 101 -13.41 -16.98 -6.50
N TRP A 102 -13.87 -15.81 -6.11
CA TRP A 102 -13.73 -14.61 -6.91
C TRP A 102 -12.32 -14.03 -6.76
N VAL A 103 -11.65 -13.80 -7.88
CA VAL A 103 -10.41 -13.02 -7.93
C VAL A 103 -10.84 -11.57 -8.17
N ILE A 104 -10.57 -10.69 -7.21
CA ILE A 104 -11.03 -9.31 -7.24
C ILE A 104 -9.87 -8.36 -7.50
N TYR A 105 -10.16 -7.25 -8.17
CA TYR A 105 -9.21 -6.18 -8.39
C TYR A 105 -9.94 -4.85 -8.56
N TRP A 106 -9.21 -3.76 -8.29
CA TRP A 106 -9.69 -2.42 -8.53
C TRP A 106 -9.33 -1.98 -9.94
N SER A 107 -10.31 -1.43 -10.67
CA SER A 107 -10.12 -0.83 -11.99
C SER A 107 -10.32 0.68 -11.90
N GLU A 108 -9.22 1.40 -11.85
CA GLU A 108 -9.24 2.87 -11.80
C GLU A 108 -9.91 3.46 -13.04
N SER A 109 -9.65 2.89 -14.23
CA SER A 109 -10.27 3.36 -15.47
C SER A 109 -11.78 3.19 -15.48
N ALA A 110 -12.29 2.10 -14.91
CA ALA A 110 -13.73 1.89 -14.76
C ALA A 110 -14.33 2.93 -13.81
N TYR A 111 -13.68 3.22 -12.71
CA TYR A 111 -14.14 4.23 -11.75
C TYR A 111 -14.13 5.63 -12.36
N GLN A 112 -13.09 5.99 -13.11
CA GLN A 112 -13.03 7.30 -13.77
C GLN A 112 -14.11 7.46 -14.85
N ALA A 113 -14.50 6.37 -15.51
CA ALA A 113 -15.58 6.38 -16.49
C ALA A 113 -16.97 6.41 -15.84
N ASP A 114 -17.13 5.74 -14.69
CA ASP A 114 -18.39 5.66 -13.94
C ASP A 114 -18.07 5.49 -12.46
N ASN A 115 -18.31 6.51 -11.67
CA ASN A 115 -17.97 6.54 -10.24
C ASN A 115 -18.80 5.58 -9.37
N THR A 116 -19.73 4.84 -9.94
CA THR A 116 -20.42 3.73 -9.26
C THR A 116 -19.77 2.38 -9.50
N LYS A 117 -18.73 2.33 -10.32
CA LYS A 117 -17.99 1.12 -10.71
C LYS A 117 -16.52 1.28 -10.38
N GLY A 118 -15.86 0.17 -10.14
CA GLY A 118 -14.43 0.17 -9.82
C GLY A 118 -13.97 -1.22 -9.42
N TRP A 119 -14.69 -1.88 -8.54
CA TRP A 119 -14.42 -3.26 -8.17
C TRP A 119 -14.88 -4.22 -9.25
N LYS A 120 -13.95 -5.04 -9.72
CA LYS A 120 -14.18 -6.08 -10.71
C LYS A 120 -13.75 -7.44 -10.18
N GLY A 121 -14.30 -8.48 -10.77
CA GLY A 121 -13.92 -9.83 -10.44
C GLY A 121 -14.06 -10.79 -11.60
N TYR A 122 -13.37 -11.89 -11.49
CA TYR A 122 -13.54 -13.07 -12.33
C TYR A 122 -13.38 -14.32 -11.48
N LYS A 123 -13.89 -15.43 -11.98
CA LYS A 123 -13.82 -16.70 -11.22
C LYS A 123 -12.44 -17.31 -11.32
N SER A 124 -11.95 -17.88 -10.24
CA SER A 124 -10.61 -18.48 -10.16
C SER A 124 -10.38 -19.61 -11.15
N ASN A 125 -11.44 -20.27 -11.63
CA ASN A 125 -11.36 -21.32 -12.64
C ASN A 125 -11.50 -20.80 -14.09
N ASP A 126 -11.49 -19.51 -14.31
CA ASP A 126 -11.65 -18.84 -15.61
C ASP A 126 -10.57 -17.77 -15.79
N MET A 127 -9.29 -18.21 -15.75
CA MET A 127 -8.14 -17.29 -15.72
C MET A 127 -7.56 -16.94 -17.10
N ASP A 128 -7.71 -17.82 -18.10
CA ASP A 128 -7.02 -17.65 -19.39
C ASP A 128 -7.62 -16.57 -20.28
N ASN A 129 -8.91 -16.40 -20.24
CA ASN A 129 -9.64 -15.33 -20.95
C ASN A 129 -10.91 -15.03 -20.17
N PRO A 130 -10.76 -14.42 -18.98
CA PRO A 130 -11.84 -14.41 -18.00
C PRO A 130 -13.04 -13.59 -18.45
N THR A 131 -14.23 -14.10 -18.12
CA THR A 131 -15.46 -13.31 -18.12
C THR A 131 -15.44 -12.37 -16.94
N LEU A 132 -15.55 -11.07 -17.18
CA LEU A 132 -15.47 -10.06 -16.14
C LEU A 132 -16.83 -9.74 -15.56
N TYR A 133 -16.84 -9.48 -14.26
CA TYR A 133 -18.02 -9.09 -13.49
C TYR A 133 -17.73 -7.79 -12.74
N ASP A 134 -18.76 -6.98 -12.57
CA ASP A 134 -18.70 -5.79 -11.72
C ASP A 134 -19.27 -6.12 -10.34
N TRP A 135 -18.66 -5.59 -9.29
CA TRP A 135 -19.19 -5.61 -7.94
C TRP A 135 -20.13 -4.42 -7.75
N ASN A 136 -21.40 -4.68 -7.43
CA ASN A 136 -22.43 -3.65 -7.28
C ASN A 136 -22.72 -3.30 -5.82
N VAL A 137 -21.77 -3.60 -4.88
CA VAL A 137 -21.90 -3.45 -3.43
C VAL A 137 -22.65 -4.61 -2.74
N SER A 138 -23.38 -5.43 -3.49
CA SER A 138 -24.12 -6.58 -2.97
C SER A 138 -23.70 -7.90 -3.58
N GLU A 139 -23.39 -7.90 -4.87
CA GLU A 139 -23.08 -9.13 -5.64
C GLU A 139 -22.26 -8.80 -6.88
N PHE A 140 -21.67 -9.83 -7.46
CA PHE A 140 -21.03 -9.74 -8.76
C PHE A 140 -22.07 -9.89 -9.87
N VAL A 141 -22.11 -8.92 -10.77
CA VAL A 141 -22.98 -8.91 -11.94
C VAL A 141 -22.16 -8.90 -13.22
N LEU A 142 -22.63 -9.53 -14.26
CA LEU A 142 -21.93 -9.60 -15.54
C LEU A 142 -21.65 -8.18 -16.06
N ALA A 143 -20.38 -7.94 -16.35
CA ALA A 143 -19.92 -6.64 -16.84
C ALA A 143 -20.36 -6.36 -18.26
#